data_a4c07001fbff0cce2a1ca66b2ecbd0c9
#
_entry.id   a4c07001fbff0cce2a1ca66b2ecbd0c9
#
_cell.length_a   1.000
_cell.length_b   1.000
_cell.length_c   1.000
_cell.angle_alpha   90.00
_cell.angle_beta   90.00
_cell.angle_gamma   90.00
#
_symmetry.space_group_name_H-M   'P 1'
#
loop_
_entity.id
_entity.type
_entity.pdbx_description
1 polymer ?
#
loop_
_entity_poly.entity_id
_entity_poly.type
_entity_poly.pdbx_seq_one_letter_code
_entity_poly.pdbx_strand_id
1 'polypeptide(L)'
;VYGRDEFTGYKTQRIGALVARSQACQDVAVNPLMLASARHYLAQFCDDIQLHFTSAVAIAPGESAQILHRDRGIWGGYLPRRVEPLFSTIWAITPFTQENGATQVVPGSHLWDKDRLPEPHEIAYAEMAPGSVLCYTGTVLHGGGANATTDRVRTGVFMHYALSWLRQEENQYLSCPPHHASKLS
;
A
#
# COMPACT_ATOMS: atom_id res chain seq x y z
N VAL A 1 9.36 0.00 13.40
CA VAL A 1 8.63 0.67 14.50
C VAL A 1 7.25 0.03 14.61
N TYR A 2 6.75 -0.22 15.81
CA TYR A 2 5.37 -0.67 16.02
C TYR A 2 4.41 0.51 15.87
N GLY A 3 3.20 0.25 15.38
CA GLY A 3 2.11 1.19 15.39
C GLY A 3 1.73 1.61 16.81
N ARG A 4 1.09 2.77 16.96
CA ARG A 4 0.75 3.35 18.27
C ARG A 4 -0.71 3.76 18.42
N ASP A 5 -1.50 3.47 17.42
CA ASP A 5 -2.92 3.80 17.35
C ASP A 5 -3.70 2.73 16.59
N GLU A 6 -5.01 2.83 16.58
CA GLU A 6 -5.91 1.89 15.89
C GLU A 6 -5.69 1.85 14.37
N PHE A 7 -5.23 2.94 13.78
CA PHE A 7 -4.99 3.00 12.33
C PHE A 7 -3.69 2.30 11.95
N THR A 8 -2.61 2.53 12.70
CA THR A 8 -1.29 1.93 12.42
C THR A 8 -1.11 0.54 13.00
N GLY A 9 -1.99 0.14 13.93
CA GLY A 9 -2.00 -1.16 14.61
C GLY A 9 -1.00 -1.26 15.76
N TYR A 10 -1.42 -1.78 16.91
CA TYR A 10 -0.57 -1.89 18.10
C TYR A 10 0.41 -3.07 18.03
N LYS A 11 0.07 -4.11 17.26
CA LYS A 11 0.88 -5.31 17.03
C LYS A 11 1.38 -5.39 15.58
N THR A 12 1.35 -4.27 14.87
CA THR A 12 1.81 -4.15 13.50
C THR A 12 3.16 -3.44 13.46
N GLN A 13 4.17 -4.11 12.93
CA GLN A 13 5.49 -3.51 12.71
C GLN A 13 5.60 -2.97 11.29
N ARG A 14 6.15 -1.75 11.15
CA ARG A 14 6.37 -1.07 9.87
C ARG A 14 7.82 -0.64 9.73
N ILE A 15 8.40 -0.90 8.55
CA ILE A 15 9.77 -0.54 8.20
C ILE A 15 9.73 0.20 6.87
N GLY A 16 10.02 1.49 6.87
CA GLY A 16 10.14 2.32 5.66
C GLY A 16 11.56 2.39 5.09
N ALA A 17 11.77 3.29 4.15
CA ALA A 17 13.03 3.53 3.46
C ALA A 17 13.59 2.26 2.79
N LEU A 18 12.72 1.47 2.17
CA LEU A 18 13.09 0.15 1.69
C LEU A 18 14.08 0.19 0.53
N VAL A 19 14.00 1.21 -0.32
CA VAL A 19 14.93 1.38 -1.44
C VAL A 19 16.38 1.56 -0.96
N ALA A 20 16.59 2.28 0.14
CA ALA A 20 17.92 2.45 0.72
C ALA A 20 18.41 1.23 1.50
N ARG A 21 17.53 0.26 1.81
CA ARG A 21 17.82 -0.85 2.73
C ARG A 21 17.99 -2.19 2.05
N SER A 22 17.40 -2.41 0.87
CA SER A 22 17.31 -3.74 0.29
C SER A 22 17.33 -3.70 -1.23
N GLN A 23 18.28 -4.43 -1.83
CA GLN A 23 18.36 -4.62 -3.28
C GLN A 23 17.07 -5.26 -3.81
N ALA A 24 16.55 -6.28 -3.16
CA ALA A 24 15.29 -6.91 -3.57
C ALA A 24 14.11 -5.92 -3.57
N CYS A 25 14.09 -4.96 -2.64
CA CYS A 25 13.07 -3.90 -2.65
C CYS A 25 13.29 -2.89 -3.78
N GLN A 26 14.54 -2.63 -4.18
CA GLN A 26 14.84 -1.82 -5.37
C GLN A 26 14.31 -2.51 -6.63
N ASP A 27 14.59 -3.82 -6.78
CA ASP A 27 14.12 -4.61 -7.93
C ASP A 27 12.58 -4.64 -7.99
N VAL A 28 11.92 -4.75 -6.86
CA VAL A 28 10.44 -4.66 -6.76
C VAL A 28 9.94 -3.27 -7.14
N ALA A 29 10.60 -2.20 -6.68
CA ALA A 29 10.19 -0.82 -6.95
C ALA A 29 10.31 -0.44 -8.43
N VAL A 30 11.20 -1.09 -9.18
CA VAL A 30 11.37 -0.88 -10.63
C VAL A 30 10.79 -2.02 -11.48
N ASN A 31 9.99 -2.90 -10.88
CA ASN A 31 9.37 -3.98 -11.62
C ASN A 31 8.63 -3.46 -12.86
N PRO A 32 8.99 -3.90 -14.08
CA PRO A 32 8.52 -3.29 -15.32
C PRO A 32 7.00 -3.40 -15.51
N LEU A 33 6.39 -4.50 -15.06
CA LEU A 33 4.94 -4.67 -15.15
C LEU A 33 4.22 -3.70 -14.20
N MET A 34 4.73 -3.50 -12.99
CA MET A 34 4.12 -2.57 -12.03
C MET A 34 4.28 -1.12 -12.46
N LEU A 35 5.45 -0.74 -12.98
CA LEU A 35 5.66 0.59 -13.54
C LEU A 35 4.77 0.85 -14.76
N ALA A 36 4.64 -0.12 -15.67
CA ALA A 36 3.75 0.00 -16.82
C ALA A 36 2.28 0.14 -16.39
N SER A 37 1.85 -0.65 -15.39
CA SER A 37 0.51 -0.57 -14.83
C SER A 37 0.26 0.78 -14.16
N ALA A 38 1.18 1.25 -13.31
CA ALA A 38 1.07 2.54 -12.65
C ALA A 38 0.98 3.69 -13.67
N ARG A 39 1.84 3.69 -14.70
CA ARG A 39 1.76 4.67 -15.79
C ARG A 39 0.43 4.60 -16.53
N HIS A 40 -0.06 3.41 -16.85
CA HIS A 40 -1.34 3.23 -17.53
C HIS A 40 -2.51 3.87 -16.74
N TYR A 41 -2.61 3.58 -15.46
CA TYR A 41 -3.72 4.10 -14.63
C TYR A 41 -3.59 5.58 -14.31
N LEU A 42 -2.37 6.13 -14.24
CA LEU A 42 -2.13 7.51 -13.81
C LEU A 42 -1.89 8.48 -14.98
N ALA A 43 -1.63 7.98 -16.20
CA ALA A 43 -1.25 8.78 -17.38
C ALA A 43 -2.23 9.90 -17.76
N GLN A 44 -3.52 9.74 -17.43
CA GLN A 44 -4.50 10.80 -17.72
C GLN A 44 -4.40 12.01 -16.75
N PHE A 45 -3.56 11.91 -15.70
CA PHE A 45 -3.45 12.92 -14.65
C PHE A 45 -2.04 13.49 -14.48
N CYS A 46 -1.03 12.90 -15.12
CA CYS A 46 0.36 13.34 -15.07
C CYS A 46 1.16 12.81 -16.26
N ASP A 47 2.25 13.49 -16.58
CA ASP A 47 3.19 13.05 -17.63
C ASP A 47 4.11 11.93 -17.14
N ASP A 48 4.38 11.87 -15.83
CA ASP A 48 5.19 10.80 -15.21
C ASP A 48 4.71 10.50 -13.79
N ILE A 49 5.19 9.39 -13.26
CA ILE A 49 4.91 8.91 -11.91
C ILE A 49 6.15 9.00 -11.02
N GLN A 50 5.94 8.96 -9.73
CA GLN A 50 7.03 8.87 -8.75
C GLN A 50 6.75 7.79 -7.71
N LEU A 51 7.81 7.22 -7.13
CA LEU A 51 7.70 6.37 -5.95
C LEU A 51 7.23 7.23 -4.78
N HIS A 52 6.08 6.84 -4.19
CA HIS A 52 5.38 7.62 -3.20
C HIS A 52 5.66 7.15 -1.77
N PHE A 53 5.56 5.85 -1.56
CA PHE A 53 5.66 5.23 -0.25
C PHE A 53 6.20 3.81 -0.36
N THR A 54 7.08 3.44 0.58
CA THR A 54 7.59 2.08 0.70
C THR A 54 7.49 1.61 2.15
N SER A 55 7.00 0.39 2.38
CA SER A 55 6.97 -0.18 3.72
C SER A 55 6.93 -1.69 3.70
N ALA A 56 7.74 -2.32 4.53
CA ALA A 56 7.50 -3.68 4.95
C ALA A 56 6.59 -3.66 6.18
N VAL A 57 5.49 -4.37 6.11
CA VAL A 57 4.44 -4.40 7.14
C VAL A 57 4.24 -5.82 7.63
N ALA A 58 4.46 -6.02 8.92
CA ALA A 58 4.28 -7.31 9.59
C ALA A 58 3.14 -7.20 10.63
N ILE A 59 2.06 -7.91 10.40
CA ILE A 59 0.88 -7.96 11.28
C ILE A 59 1.03 -9.19 12.18
N ALA A 60 1.25 -8.97 13.46
CA ALA A 60 1.43 -10.04 14.44
C ALA A 60 0.08 -10.65 14.90
N PRO A 61 0.12 -11.85 15.49
CA PRO A 61 -1.04 -12.48 16.08
C PRO A 61 -1.81 -11.60 17.06
N GLY A 62 -3.13 -11.60 16.94
CA GLY A 62 -4.03 -10.82 17.78
C GLY A 62 -4.08 -9.31 17.43
N GLU A 63 -3.59 -8.90 16.27
CA GLU A 63 -3.84 -7.54 15.77
C GLU A 63 -5.28 -7.41 15.28
N SER A 64 -5.92 -6.28 15.57
CA SER A 64 -7.27 -5.96 15.10
C SER A 64 -7.25 -5.56 13.62
N ALA A 65 -8.41 -5.65 12.96
CA ALA A 65 -8.56 -5.13 11.61
C ALA A 65 -8.36 -3.61 11.60
N GLN A 66 -7.65 -3.14 10.59
CA GLN A 66 -7.53 -1.72 10.30
C GLN A 66 -8.88 -1.18 9.80
N ILE A 67 -9.21 0.04 10.18
CA ILE A 67 -10.37 0.73 9.61
C ILE A 67 -10.23 0.84 8.08
N LEU A 68 -11.30 0.56 7.36
CA LEU A 68 -11.31 0.72 5.91
C LEU A 68 -11.14 2.19 5.53
N HIS A 69 -10.21 2.46 4.65
CA HIS A 69 -9.82 3.80 4.23
C HIS A 69 -9.48 3.86 2.75
N ARG A 70 -9.24 5.06 2.26
CA ARG A 70 -8.73 5.34 0.91
C ARG A 70 -7.40 6.08 1.05
N ASP A 71 -6.33 5.58 0.45
CA ASP A 71 -4.99 6.17 0.53
C ASP A 71 -4.94 7.61 0.00
N ARG A 72 -5.80 7.95 -0.96
CA ARG A 72 -5.93 9.34 -1.42
C ARG A 72 -6.23 10.36 -0.31
N GLY A 73 -6.70 9.88 0.84
CA GLY A 73 -7.03 10.71 2.00
C GLY A 73 -5.87 11.51 2.57
N ILE A 74 -4.63 11.10 2.33
CA ILE A 74 -3.43 11.80 2.81
C ILE A 74 -3.30 13.23 2.26
N TRP A 75 -3.85 13.51 1.07
CA TRP A 75 -3.90 14.85 0.49
C TRP A 75 -5.18 15.63 0.88
N GLY A 76 -5.97 15.08 1.80
CA GLY A 76 -7.22 15.68 2.26
C GLY A 76 -8.29 15.76 1.17
N GLY A 77 -9.18 16.74 1.31
CA GLY A 77 -10.26 17.00 0.34
C GLY A 77 -9.87 17.88 -0.84
N TYR A 78 -8.59 18.25 -0.96
CA TYR A 78 -8.14 19.23 -1.97
C TYR A 78 -8.02 18.66 -3.38
N LEU A 79 -7.83 17.34 -3.52
CA LEU A 79 -7.79 16.70 -4.83
C LEU A 79 -9.20 16.47 -5.37
N PRO A 80 -9.52 16.95 -6.59
CA PRO A 80 -10.79 16.64 -7.24
C PRO A 80 -11.01 15.13 -7.28
N ARG A 81 -12.23 14.69 -6.99
CA ARG A 81 -12.54 13.26 -6.87
C ARG A 81 -12.26 12.45 -8.14
N ARG A 82 -12.35 13.09 -9.31
CA ARG A 82 -12.03 12.49 -10.61
C ARG A 82 -10.55 12.18 -10.82
N VAL A 83 -9.66 12.77 -10.01
CA VAL A 83 -8.21 12.53 -10.10
C VAL A 83 -7.86 11.29 -9.30
N GLU A 84 -7.34 10.25 -9.94
CA GLU A 84 -6.74 9.13 -9.24
C GLU A 84 -5.29 9.47 -8.88
N PRO A 85 -4.95 9.63 -7.59
CA PRO A 85 -3.64 10.15 -7.20
C PRO A 85 -2.56 9.08 -7.13
N LEU A 86 -2.92 7.81 -6.95
CA LEU A 86 -1.92 6.77 -6.76
C LEU A 86 -2.35 5.36 -7.20
N PHE A 87 -1.35 4.59 -7.55
CA PHE A 87 -1.42 3.16 -7.81
C PHE A 87 -0.58 2.43 -6.76
N SER A 88 -1.21 1.51 -6.05
CA SER A 88 -0.65 0.80 -4.91
C SER A 88 -0.39 -0.65 -5.23
N THR A 89 0.72 -1.19 -4.72
CA THR A 89 1.03 -2.61 -4.78
C THR A 89 1.35 -3.16 -3.39
N ILE A 90 0.83 -4.34 -3.08
CA ILE A 90 1.14 -5.10 -1.86
C ILE A 90 1.65 -6.49 -2.28
N TRP A 91 2.91 -6.77 -1.99
CA TRP A 91 3.57 -8.04 -2.29
C TRP A 91 3.52 -8.96 -1.09
N ALA A 92 2.98 -10.16 -1.26
CA ALA A 92 2.92 -11.16 -0.21
C ALA A 92 4.30 -11.79 0.00
N ILE A 93 4.90 -11.57 1.17
CA ILE A 93 6.15 -12.25 1.59
C ILE A 93 5.83 -13.56 2.29
N THR A 94 4.83 -13.55 3.17
CA THR A 94 4.23 -14.76 3.76
C THR A 94 2.88 -15.04 3.08
N PRO A 95 2.27 -16.21 3.24
CA PRO A 95 0.89 -16.42 2.81
C PRO A 95 -0.05 -15.39 3.44
N PHE A 96 -0.96 -14.83 2.65
CA PHE A 96 -2.05 -14.00 3.13
C PHE A 96 -3.33 -14.85 3.13
N THR A 97 -3.94 -14.98 4.29
CA THR A 97 -5.23 -15.65 4.48
C THR A 97 -6.16 -14.73 5.26
N GLN A 98 -7.46 -14.92 5.14
CA GLN A 98 -8.42 -14.17 5.95
C GLN A 98 -8.08 -14.25 7.44
N GLU A 99 -7.70 -15.44 7.91
CA GLU A 99 -7.39 -15.70 9.32
C GLU A 99 -6.16 -14.94 9.83
N ASN A 100 -5.12 -14.73 8.98
CA ASN A 100 -3.88 -14.06 9.41
C ASN A 100 -3.80 -12.58 9.02
N GLY A 101 -4.92 -11.98 8.60
CA GLY A 101 -4.97 -10.56 8.31
C GLY A 101 -4.73 -10.19 6.85
N ALA A 102 -5.15 -11.03 5.89
CA ALA A 102 -5.18 -10.64 4.48
C ALA A 102 -5.86 -9.28 4.29
N THR A 103 -5.35 -8.50 3.33
CA THR A 103 -5.90 -7.17 3.06
C THR A 103 -7.37 -7.25 2.68
N GLN A 104 -8.20 -6.52 3.40
CA GLN A 104 -9.60 -6.28 3.08
C GLN A 104 -9.67 -5.30 1.91
N VAL A 105 -10.46 -5.60 0.90
CA VAL A 105 -10.67 -4.76 -0.27
C VAL A 105 -12.16 -4.71 -0.58
N VAL A 106 -12.67 -3.54 -0.96
CA VAL A 106 -14.04 -3.38 -1.41
C VAL A 106 -14.04 -3.14 -2.91
N PRO A 107 -14.25 -4.20 -3.74
CA PRO A 107 -14.23 -4.07 -5.19
C PRO A 107 -15.26 -3.07 -5.70
N GLY A 108 -14.87 -2.21 -6.65
CA GLY A 108 -15.77 -1.20 -7.21
C GLY A 108 -15.95 0.06 -6.36
N SER A 109 -15.44 0.11 -5.13
CA SER A 109 -15.63 1.23 -4.21
C SER A 109 -14.98 2.55 -4.66
N HIS A 110 -14.07 2.52 -5.64
CA HIS A 110 -13.53 3.71 -6.28
C HIS A 110 -14.58 4.54 -7.02
N LEU A 111 -15.70 3.90 -7.42
CA LEU A 111 -16.83 4.55 -8.08
C LEU A 111 -17.89 5.08 -7.09
N TRP A 112 -17.77 4.74 -5.81
CA TRP A 112 -18.79 5.07 -4.82
C TRP A 112 -18.70 6.51 -4.35
N ASP A 113 -19.81 7.00 -3.81
CA ASP A 113 -19.81 8.26 -3.07
C ASP A 113 -18.90 8.18 -1.86
N LYS A 114 -18.30 9.33 -1.49
CA LYS A 114 -17.26 9.39 -0.47
C LYS A 114 -17.71 8.86 0.90
N ASP A 115 -19.01 9.05 1.21
CA ASP A 115 -19.59 8.73 2.52
C ASP A 115 -20.25 7.34 2.55
N ARG A 116 -20.24 6.61 1.43
CA ARG A 116 -20.79 5.25 1.39
C ARG A 116 -19.87 4.31 2.14
N LEU A 117 -20.44 3.61 3.14
CA LEU A 117 -19.79 2.51 3.84
C LEU A 117 -20.15 1.17 3.18
N PRO A 118 -19.26 0.19 3.19
CA PRO A 118 -19.55 -1.14 2.66
C PRO A 118 -20.39 -1.95 3.65
N GLU A 119 -21.25 -2.78 3.08
CA GLU A 119 -21.86 -3.87 3.81
C GLU A 119 -20.85 -5.03 3.97
N PRO A 120 -20.99 -5.88 5.01
CA PRO A 120 -20.03 -6.96 5.24
C PRO A 120 -19.79 -7.90 4.04
N HIS A 121 -20.80 -8.14 3.23
CA HIS A 121 -20.73 -9.02 2.06
C HIS A 121 -20.01 -8.37 0.85
N GLU A 122 -19.78 -7.06 0.88
CA GLU A 122 -19.05 -6.33 -0.17
C GLU A 122 -17.53 -6.31 0.10
N ILE A 123 -17.10 -6.78 1.26
CA ILE A 123 -15.68 -6.82 1.65
C ILE A 123 -15.10 -8.16 1.22
N ALA A 124 -14.12 -8.10 0.33
CA ALA A 124 -13.32 -9.26 -0.07
C ALA A 124 -11.98 -9.27 0.66
N TYR A 125 -11.41 -10.46 0.83
CA TYR A 125 -10.06 -10.64 1.38
C TYR A 125 -9.10 -11.02 0.26
N ALA A 126 -8.01 -10.29 0.12
CA ALA A 126 -6.97 -10.60 -0.85
C ALA A 126 -6.08 -11.75 -0.32
N GLU A 127 -6.60 -12.97 -0.40
CA GLU A 127 -5.82 -14.16 -0.07
C GLU A 127 -4.80 -14.44 -1.16
N MET A 128 -3.54 -14.59 -0.77
CA MET A 128 -2.41 -14.65 -1.70
C MET A 128 -1.34 -15.64 -1.24
N ALA A 129 -0.81 -16.40 -2.19
CA ALA A 129 0.44 -17.14 -1.97
C ALA A 129 1.65 -16.17 -1.91
N PRO A 130 2.76 -16.54 -1.25
CA PRO A 130 4.01 -15.77 -1.30
C PRO A 130 4.45 -15.52 -2.75
N GLY A 131 4.93 -14.29 -3.03
CA GLY A 131 5.31 -13.84 -4.37
C GLY A 131 4.16 -13.28 -5.21
N SER A 132 2.91 -13.37 -4.76
CA SER A 132 1.78 -12.70 -5.40
C SER A 132 1.76 -11.20 -5.08
N VAL A 133 1.13 -10.42 -5.95
CA VAL A 133 0.93 -8.98 -5.75
C VAL A 133 -0.54 -8.60 -5.88
N LEU A 134 -1.04 -7.85 -4.90
CA LEU A 134 -2.31 -7.13 -4.98
C LEU A 134 -2.06 -5.74 -5.56
N CYS A 135 -2.79 -5.36 -6.61
CA CYS A 135 -2.77 -4.02 -7.19
C CYS A 135 -4.12 -3.34 -6.97
N TYR A 136 -4.10 -2.09 -6.55
CA TYR A 136 -5.31 -1.27 -6.38
C TYR A 136 -4.98 0.22 -6.52
N THR A 137 -6.01 1.04 -6.72
CA THR A 137 -5.84 2.50 -6.81
C THR A 137 -6.14 3.16 -5.46
N GLY A 138 -5.61 4.36 -5.24
CA GLY A 138 -5.75 5.09 -3.96
C GLY A 138 -7.19 5.47 -3.59
N THR A 139 -8.13 5.31 -4.53
CA THR A 139 -9.56 5.59 -4.29
C THR A 139 -10.34 4.35 -3.84
N VAL A 140 -9.75 3.15 -3.92
CA VAL A 140 -10.39 1.91 -3.44
C VAL A 140 -10.40 1.88 -1.91
N LEU A 141 -11.55 1.52 -1.31
CA LEU A 141 -11.64 1.21 0.12
C LEU A 141 -10.90 -0.09 0.42
N HIS A 142 -9.97 -0.03 1.35
CA HIS A 142 -9.19 -1.20 1.78
C HIS A 142 -8.69 -1.02 3.22
N GLY A 143 -8.10 -2.07 3.77
CA GLY A 143 -7.48 -2.05 5.10
C GLY A 143 -6.83 -3.40 5.43
N GLY A 144 -5.93 -3.45 6.38
CA GLY A 144 -5.41 -4.71 6.91
C GLY A 144 -6.52 -5.51 7.58
N GLY A 145 -6.58 -6.82 7.34
CA GLY A 145 -7.47 -7.71 8.09
C GLY A 145 -6.98 -7.96 9.52
N ALA A 146 -7.85 -8.44 10.39
CA ALA A 146 -7.45 -8.91 11.71
C ALA A 146 -6.60 -10.17 11.61
N ASN A 147 -5.54 -10.26 12.41
CA ASN A 147 -4.80 -11.51 12.55
C ASN A 147 -5.32 -12.29 13.77
N ALA A 148 -6.23 -13.21 13.51
CA ALA A 148 -6.85 -14.07 14.54
C ALA A 148 -5.99 -15.29 14.89
N THR A 149 -4.84 -15.49 14.23
CA THR A 149 -3.95 -16.62 14.53
C THR A 149 -3.20 -16.41 15.84
N THR A 150 -2.62 -17.46 16.37
CA THR A 150 -1.83 -17.43 17.62
C THR A 150 -0.33 -17.36 17.39
N ASP A 151 0.13 -17.70 16.17
CA ASP A 151 1.54 -17.98 15.89
C ASP A 151 2.03 -17.49 14.51
N ARG A 152 1.14 -17.01 13.63
CA ARG A 152 1.50 -16.63 12.27
C ARG A 152 1.55 -15.11 12.10
N VAL A 153 2.73 -14.60 11.77
CA VAL A 153 2.90 -13.20 11.36
C VAL A 153 2.66 -13.08 9.86
N ARG A 154 1.80 -12.14 9.44
CA ARG A 154 1.57 -11.83 8.04
C ARG A 154 2.45 -10.67 7.59
N THR A 155 3.37 -10.92 6.67
CA THR A 155 4.33 -9.92 6.17
C THR A 155 4.08 -9.62 4.71
N GLY A 156 3.94 -8.31 4.38
CA GLY A 156 3.87 -7.81 3.03
C GLY A 156 4.80 -6.63 2.80
N VAL A 157 5.17 -6.42 1.54
CA VAL A 157 5.95 -5.25 1.09
C VAL A 157 5.04 -4.38 0.24
N PHE A 158 5.02 -3.10 0.57
CA PHE A 158 4.20 -2.07 -0.06
C PHE A 158 5.09 -1.18 -0.93
N MET A 159 4.71 -0.99 -2.19
CA MET A 159 5.31 -0.03 -3.12
C MET A 159 4.18 0.76 -3.77
N HIS A 160 4.10 2.04 -3.45
CA HIS A 160 3.05 2.92 -3.96
C HIS A 160 3.64 3.94 -4.90
N TYR A 161 2.97 4.17 -6.03
CA TYR A 161 3.36 5.14 -7.07
C TYR A 161 2.30 6.22 -7.13
N ALA A 162 2.72 7.48 -7.14
CA ALA A 162 1.82 8.63 -7.21
C ALA A 162 2.10 9.50 -8.43
N LEU A 163 1.20 10.44 -8.69
CA LEU A 163 1.40 11.50 -9.68
C LEU A 163 2.66 12.29 -9.34
N SER A 164 3.50 12.57 -10.32
CA SER A 164 4.81 13.22 -10.14
C SER A 164 4.75 14.61 -9.49
N TRP A 165 3.63 15.30 -9.60
CA TRP A 165 3.42 16.64 -9.04
C TRP A 165 2.85 16.66 -7.60
N LEU A 166 2.55 15.50 -7.02
CA LEU A 166 2.08 15.41 -5.64
C LEU A 166 3.25 15.31 -4.64
N ARG A 167 3.03 15.79 -3.42
CA ARG A 167 3.95 15.54 -2.32
C ARG A 167 3.88 14.06 -1.94
N GLN A 168 5.05 13.41 -1.86
CA GLN A 168 5.19 12.05 -1.37
C GLN A 168 4.87 11.96 0.12
N GLU A 169 4.25 10.86 0.57
CA GLU A 169 4.10 10.54 1.99
C GLU A 169 5.46 10.21 2.62
N GLU A 170 6.22 9.30 1.99
CA GLU A 170 7.61 9.06 2.32
C GLU A 170 8.50 9.96 1.45
N ASN A 171 9.22 10.88 2.06
CA ASN A 171 10.15 11.73 1.33
C ASN A 171 11.34 10.91 0.80
N GLN A 172 11.27 10.45 -0.44
CA GLN A 172 12.29 9.58 -1.04
C GLN A 172 13.68 10.24 -1.12
N TYR A 173 13.76 11.56 -1.21
CA TYR A 173 15.04 12.27 -1.18
C TYR A 173 15.75 12.18 0.18
N LEU A 174 14.99 12.01 1.26
CA LEU A 174 15.53 11.80 2.60
C LEU A 174 15.66 10.32 2.93
N SER A 175 14.70 9.49 2.51
CA SER A 175 14.70 8.04 2.76
C SER A 175 15.79 7.31 1.97
N CYS A 176 16.11 7.82 0.75
CA CYS A 176 17.22 7.35 -0.08
C CYS A 176 18.10 8.52 -0.48
N PRO A 177 19.01 9.00 0.41
CA PRO A 177 19.83 10.17 0.15
C PRO A 177 20.70 10.02 -1.10
N PRO A 178 21.17 11.12 -1.73
CA PRO A 178 21.90 11.10 -3.00
C PRO A 178 23.11 10.15 -3.04
N HIS A 179 23.83 10.00 -1.92
CA HIS A 179 24.99 9.10 -1.85
C HIS A 179 24.59 7.59 -1.87
N HIS A 180 23.35 7.27 -1.56
CA HIS A 180 22.77 5.95 -1.82
C HIS A 180 22.17 5.88 -3.20
N ALA A 181 21.36 6.88 -3.58
CA ALA A 181 20.67 6.91 -4.85
C ALA A 181 21.62 6.86 -6.06
N SER A 182 22.79 7.50 -5.96
CA SER A 182 23.84 7.47 -7.02
C SER A 182 24.45 6.08 -7.27
N LYS A 183 24.17 5.10 -6.41
CA LYS A 183 24.63 3.71 -6.55
C LYS A 183 23.55 2.78 -7.07
N LEU A 184 22.33 3.28 -7.25
CA LEU A 184 21.23 2.53 -7.85
C LEU A 184 21.43 2.54 -9.36
N SER A 185 21.44 1.39 -9.99
CA SER A 185 21.58 1.23 -11.44
C SER A 185 20.22 1.18 -12.12
#